data_d28e6421e9d34377e6c583531f23a520
#
_entry.id   d28e6421e9d34377e6c583531f23a520
#
_cell.length_a   1.000
_cell.length_b   1.000
_cell.length_c   1.000
_cell.angle_alpha   90.00
_cell.angle_beta   90.00
_cell.angle_gamma   90.00
#
_symmetry.space_group_name_H-M   'P 1'
#
loop_
_entity.id
_entity.type
_entity.pdbx_description
1 polymer ?
#
loop_
_entity_poly.entity_id
_entity_poly.type
_entity_poly.pdbx_seq_one_letter_code
_entity_poly.pdbx_strand_id
1 'polypeptide(L)'
;KTLDIILHRGTLSKGGEIALATSEGPRITRIRGMFSPRGMSEMRDAGNRWDAVDEVSAAAGLKLSAPDLDGVLAGTTLRALPEDDSRDDVISAVSSECDISVELDETGVVIKADTLGGLEALATELRERGIPVRHAGIGPVNKRDLRAAEAAGEPLQQVILTFCAPVLADVEAELADGECEVKHIGSDIIYHTLQQFEEWRGVRKAELKETQRGQLVHPGRILVLKDHTFRRNNPAVVGIRVLAGRIHVGQRLLKLDGQRLGQVKSIR
;
A
#
# COMPACT_ATOMS: atom_id res chain seq x y z
N LYS A 1 -5.09 25.78 12.66
CA LYS A 1 -5.08 24.31 12.80
C LYS A 1 -4.73 23.94 14.21
N THR A 2 -5.05 22.71 14.63
CA THR A 2 -4.78 22.17 15.95
C THR A 2 -4.18 20.79 15.86
N LEU A 3 -3.34 20.43 16.84
CA LEU A 3 -2.77 19.09 17.03
C LEU A 3 -3.27 18.53 18.37
N ASP A 4 -3.56 17.25 18.41
CA ASP A 4 -3.79 16.51 19.63
C ASP A 4 -2.46 15.89 20.06
N ILE A 5 -2.00 16.19 21.28
CA ILE A 5 -0.71 15.75 21.81
C ILE A 5 -0.85 15.17 23.20
N ILE A 6 0.09 14.32 23.56
CA ILE A 6 0.28 13.80 24.92
C ILE A 6 1.61 14.33 25.44
N LEU A 7 1.56 15.16 26.48
CA LEU A 7 2.74 15.69 27.13
C LEU A 7 3.26 14.66 28.13
N HIS A 8 4.37 14.01 27.81
CA HIS A 8 4.99 12.96 28.61
C HIS A 8 5.93 13.51 29.71
N ARG A 9 6.59 14.63 29.41
CA ARG A 9 7.62 15.20 30.28
C ARG A 9 7.70 16.72 30.12
N GLY A 10 7.98 17.40 31.18
CA GLY A 10 8.19 18.85 31.20
C GLY A 10 6.89 19.65 31.27
N THR A 11 7.00 20.90 30.89
CA THR A 11 5.90 21.88 30.92
C THR A 11 5.87 22.63 29.58
N LEU A 12 4.70 22.85 29.04
CA LEU A 12 4.45 23.71 27.87
C LEU A 12 3.72 24.97 28.33
N SER A 13 4.14 26.11 27.79
CA SER A 13 3.51 27.39 28.06
C SER A 13 3.07 28.04 26.75
N LYS A 14 1.98 28.79 26.84
CA LYS A 14 1.48 29.59 25.72
C LYS A 14 2.53 30.64 25.30
N GLY A 15 2.77 30.77 24.01
CA GLY A 15 3.82 31.64 23.45
C GLY A 15 5.20 30.98 23.38
N GLY A 16 5.39 29.79 23.99
CA GLY A 16 6.64 29.01 23.87
C GLY A 16 6.85 28.53 22.45
N GLU A 17 8.13 28.34 22.09
CA GLU A 17 8.52 27.76 20.82
C GLU A 17 8.63 26.25 20.92
N ILE A 18 8.20 25.57 19.85
CA ILE A 18 8.24 24.12 19.74
C ILE A 18 8.83 23.69 18.41
N ALA A 19 9.54 22.59 18.42
CA ALA A 19 10.01 21.90 17.22
C ALA A 19 9.13 20.67 16.95
N LEU A 20 8.77 20.48 15.69
CA LEU A 20 7.89 19.43 15.17
C LEU A 20 8.55 18.75 13.98
N ALA A 21 8.36 17.45 13.83
CA ALA A 21 8.73 16.73 12.62
C ALA A 21 7.63 16.91 11.56
N THR A 22 8.04 17.28 10.34
CA THR A 22 7.16 17.36 9.17
C THR A 22 7.73 16.55 8.02
N SER A 23 6.91 16.30 7.00
CA SER A 23 7.34 15.62 5.77
C SER A 23 8.43 16.37 4.98
N GLU A 24 8.66 17.65 5.31
CA GLU A 24 9.66 18.52 4.67
C GLU A 24 10.90 18.74 5.54
N GLY A 25 10.94 18.14 6.74
CA GLY A 25 11.98 18.32 7.73
C GLY A 25 11.48 18.96 9.03
N PRO A 26 12.36 19.28 9.97
CA PRO A 26 11.99 19.88 11.25
C PRO A 26 11.41 21.28 11.05
N ARG A 27 10.32 21.57 11.73
CA ARG A 27 9.66 22.87 11.71
C ARG A 27 9.56 23.46 13.09
N ILE A 28 9.88 24.73 13.22
CA ILE A 28 9.77 25.49 14.45
C ILE A 28 8.53 26.37 14.36
N THR A 29 7.70 26.34 15.38
CA THR A 29 6.51 27.20 15.48
C THR A 29 6.27 27.63 16.92
N ARG A 30 5.39 28.62 17.10
CA ARG A 30 5.07 29.15 18.42
C ARG A 30 3.64 28.77 18.83
N ILE A 31 3.47 28.33 20.06
CA ILE A 31 2.17 27.96 20.63
C ILE A 31 1.27 29.19 20.73
N ARG A 32 0.16 29.20 20.02
CA ARG A 32 -0.87 30.25 20.11
C ARG A 32 -1.88 30.00 21.22
N GLY A 33 -2.21 28.74 21.46
CA GLY A 33 -3.16 28.36 22.48
C GLY A 33 -3.09 26.89 22.79
N MET A 34 -3.43 26.55 24.01
CA MET A 34 -3.52 25.19 24.50
C MET A 34 -4.88 24.98 25.14
N PHE A 35 -5.41 23.76 24.97
CA PHE A 35 -6.72 23.40 25.49
C PHE A 35 -6.63 22.04 26.18
N SER A 36 -7.02 22.01 27.43
CA SER A 36 -7.10 20.79 28.22
C SER A 36 -8.52 20.20 28.18
N PRO A 37 -8.68 18.88 28.05
CA PRO A 37 -10.00 18.28 28.15
C PRO A 37 -10.58 18.48 29.53
N ARG A 38 -11.86 18.86 29.60
CA ARG A 38 -12.58 18.86 30.88
C ARG A 38 -12.64 17.44 31.44
N GLY A 39 -12.46 17.33 32.76
CA GLY A 39 -12.70 16.07 33.45
C GLY A 39 -14.11 15.54 33.15
N MET A 40 -14.32 14.24 33.36
CA MET A 40 -15.61 13.58 33.09
C MET A 40 -16.75 14.32 33.78
N SER A 41 -17.41 15.23 33.08
CA SER A 41 -18.74 15.72 33.41
C SER A 41 -19.75 14.86 32.67
N GLU A 42 -20.95 14.69 33.26
CA GLU A 42 -22.01 13.85 32.66
C GLU A 42 -22.24 14.19 31.19
N MET A 43 -22.47 13.15 30.36
CA MET A 43 -22.68 13.26 28.91
C MET A 43 -23.85 14.17 28.47
N ARG A 44 -24.54 14.81 29.38
CA ARG A 44 -25.69 15.67 29.11
C ARG A 44 -25.36 17.12 28.85
N ASP A 45 -24.13 17.56 29.18
CA ASP A 45 -23.70 18.92 28.84
C ASP A 45 -23.11 18.98 27.45
N ALA A 46 -23.88 19.45 26.49
CA ALA A 46 -23.46 19.75 25.10
C ALA A 46 -22.51 20.96 25.02
N GLY A 47 -21.88 21.37 26.13
CA GLY A 47 -20.97 22.48 26.24
C GLY A 47 -19.56 22.20 25.66
N ASN A 48 -18.74 23.23 25.65
CA ASN A 48 -17.36 23.16 25.19
C ASN A 48 -16.58 22.12 26.04
N ARG A 49 -16.07 21.10 25.40
CA ARG A 49 -15.32 19.99 26.06
C ARG A 49 -13.88 20.35 26.38
N TRP A 50 -13.45 21.55 26.06
CA TRP A 50 -12.07 22.00 26.14
C TRP A 50 -11.99 23.30 26.93
N ASP A 51 -11.09 23.37 27.89
CA ASP A 51 -10.76 24.58 28.63
C ASP A 51 -9.45 25.15 28.13
N ALA A 52 -9.41 26.43 27.82
CA ALA A 52 -8.19 27.12 27.45
C ALA A 52 -7.27 27.22 28.66
N VAL A 53 -6.02 26.89 28.50
CA VAL A 53 -4.99 26.91 29.54
C VAL A 53 -3.74 27.61 29.02
N ASP A 54 -3.06 28.34 29.90
CA ASP A 54 -1.84 29.07 29.54
C ASP A 54 -0.57 28.25 29.81
N GLU A 55 -0.66 27.26 30.69
CA GLU A 55 0.45 26.37 31.07
C GLU A 55 -0.08 24.96 31.38
N VAL A 56 0.65 23.94 30.93
CA VAL A 56 0.33 22.52 31.18
C VAL A 56 1.60 21.76 31.52
N SER A 57 1.59 21.03 32.62
CA SER A 57 2.67 20.13 33.03
C SER A 57 2.31 18.67 32.75
N ALA A 58 3.33 17.83 32.58
CA ALA A 58 3.19 16.39 32.35
C ALA A 58 2.60 15.69 33.64
N ALA A 59 1.82 14.59 33.48
CA ALA A 59 1.42 13.97 32.21
C ALA A 59 0.01 14.45 31.84
N ALA A 60 -0.17 14.94 30.63
CA ALA A 60 -1.46 15.49 30.23
C ALA A 60 -1.70 15.30 28.69
N GLY A 61 -2.93 14.97 28.34
CA GLY A 61 -3.40 15.08 26.96
C GLY A 61 -3.92 16.49 26.71
N LEU A 62 -3.55 17.12 25.63
CA LEU A 62 -4.02 18.47 25.28
C LEU A 62 -4.14 18.67 23.77
N LYS A 63 -4.95 19.65 23.43
CA LYS A 63 -5.06 20.18 22.06
C LYS A 63 -4.24 21.45 21.95
N LEU A 64 -3.30 21.48 20.99
CA LEU A 64 -2.40 22.59 20.78
C LEU A 64 -2.76 23.30 19.49
N SER A 65 -2.80 24.62 19.51
CA SER A 65 -2.99 25.49 18.35
C SER A 65 -1.71 26.26 18.05
N ALA A 66 -1.21 26.15 16.82
CA ALA A 66 -0.06 26.90 16.35
C ALA A 66 -0.23 27.24 14.86
N PRO A 67 0.54 28.19 14.31
CA PRO A 67 0.64 28.38 12.86
C PRO A 67 1.44 27.24 12.21
N ASP A 68 1.34 27.14 10.88
CA ASP A 68 2.19 26.27 10.05
C ASP A 68 2.25 24.81 10.50
N LEU A 69 1.11 24.22 10.85
CA LEU A 69 0.98 22.81 11.24
C LEU A 69 0.72 21.88 10.04
N ASP A 70 0.99 22.35 8.81
CA ASP A 70 0.83 21.54 7.61
C ASP A 70 2.00 20.58 7.45
N GLY A 71 1.68 19.33 7.11
CA GLY A 71 2.69 18.29 6.91
C GLY A 71 3.32 17.72 8.20
N VAL A 72 2.78 18.06 9.38
CA VAL A 72 3.22 17.45 10.64
C VAL A 72 2.95 15.94 10.60
N LEU A 73 3.98 15.16 10.94
CA LEU A 73 3.90 13.70 10.95
C LEU A 73 3.30 13.23 12.28
N ALA A 74 2.19 12.50 12.19
CA ALA A 74 1.57 11.90 13.36
C ALA A 74 2.43 10.76 13.91
N GLY A 75 2.48 10.65 15.25
CA GLY A 75 3.30 9.64 15.94
C GLY A 75 4.77 10.04 16.17
N THR A 76 5.17 11.24 15.74
CA THR A 76 6.49 11.81 16.05
C THR A 76 6.48 12.61 17.34
N THR A 77 7.66 12.93 17.88
CA THR A 77 7.75 13.73 19.10
C THR A 77 7.71 15.23 18.79
N LEU A 78 7.01 15.94 19.68
CA LEU A 78 7.06 17.39 19.79
C LEU A 78 7.99 17.76 20.94
N ARG A 79 8.91 18.70 20.71
CA ARG A 79 9.84 19.16 21.72
C ARG A 79 9.73 20.67 21.93
N ALA A 80 9.66 21.11 23.17
CA ALA A 80 9.81 22.52 23.50
C ALA A 80 11.24 22.95 23.19
N LEU A 81 11.40 24.14 22.59
CA LEU A 81 12.70 24.73 22.31
C LEU A 81 13.14 25.57 23.50
N PRO A 82 14.29 25.27 24.09
CA PRO A 82 14.89 26.11 25.11
C PRO A 82 15.45 27.40 24.50
N GLU A 83 15.64 28.41 25.35
CA GLU A 83 16.26 29.67 24.94
C GLU A 83 17.81 29.64 24.99
N ASP A 84 18.40 28.52 25.43
CA ASP A 84 19.82 28.31 25.62
C ASP A 84 20.47 27.56 24.43
N ASP A 85 21.79 27.30 24.53
CA ASP A 85 22.63 26.65 23.51
C ASP A 85 22.20 25.21 23.17
N SER A 86 21.28 24.60 23.92
CA SER A 86 20.76 23.27 23.64
C SER A 86 19.69 23.24 22.51
N ARG A 87 19.37 24.39 21.92
CA ARG A 87 18.37 24.53 20.84
C ARG A 87 18.72 23.70 19.62
N ASP A 88 19.98 23.74 19.19
CA ASP A 88 20.44 23.01 18.01
C ASP A 88 20.41 21.49 18.22
N ASP A 89 20.65 21.01 19.44
CA ASP A 89 20.51 19.60 19.78
C ASP A 89 19.07 19.12 19.68
N VAL A 90 18.12 19.96 20.13
CA VAL A 90 16.69 19.66 20.02
C VAL A 90 16.24 19.61 18.55
N ILE A 91 16.68 20.55 17.74
CA ILE A 91 16.38 20.58 16.30
C ILE A 91 16.97 19.36 15.59
N SER A 92 18.20 19.00 15.90
CA SER A 92 18.88 17.82 15.37
C SER A 92 18.15 16.53 15.75
N ALA A 93 17.71 16.41 17.00
CA ALA A 93 16.92 15.25 17.47
C ALA A 93 15.56 15.13 16.73
N VAL A 94 14.86 16.26 16.50
CA VAL A 94 13.62 16.26 15.73
C VAL A 94 13.89 15.98 14.25
N SER A 95 15.01 16.45 13.69
CA SER A 95 15.41 16.17 12.32
C SER A 95 15.59 14.68 12.07
N SER A 96 16.22 13.97 12.99
CA SER A 96 16.39 12.51 12.86
C SER A 96 15.07 11.73 12.89
N GLU A 97 14.02 12.30 13.44
CA GLU A 97 12.67 11.72 13.46
C GLU A 97 11.84 12.04 12.18
N CYS A 98 12.31 12.98 11.34
CA CYS A 98 11.67 13.28 10.05
C CYS A 98 11.99 12.20 9.01
N ASP A 99 13.10 11.48 9.17
CA ASP A 99 13.49 10.43 8.27
C ASP A 99 12.66 9.17 8.57
N ILE A 100 11.82 8.80 7.62
CA ILE A 100 11.08 7.54 7.69
C ILE A 100 12.10 6.41 7.56
N SER A 101 12.35 5.69 8.67
CA SER A 101 13.36 4.63 8.74
C SER A 101 12.91 3.31 8.08
N VAL A 102 12.06 3.40 7.07
CA VAL A 102 11.65 2.24 6.27
C VAL A 102 12.60 2.10 5.09
N GLU A 103 13.33 0.99 5.06
CA GLU A 103 14.11 0.65 3.87
C GLU A 103 13.17 0.36 2.70
N LEU A 104 13.40 1.08 1.60
CA LEU A 104 12.63 0.94 0.38
C LEU A 104 13.39 0.11 -0.65
N ASP A 105 12.67 -0.77 -1.33
CA ASP A 105 13.17 -1.59 -2.40
C ASP A 105 12.85 -0.97 -3.78
N GLU A 106 13.57 -1.36 -4.82
CA GLU A 106 13.26 -0.92 -6.19
C GLU A 106 11.88 -1.43 -6.66
N THR A 107 11.47 -2.59 -6.18
CA THR A 107 10.17 -3.22 -6.45
C THR A 107 9.47 -3.55 -5.15
N GLY A 108 8.16 -3.72 -5.18
CA GLY A 108 7.42 -4.09 -3.98
C GLY A 108 6.05 -3.44 -3.88
N VAL A 109 5.44 -3.63 -2.73
CA VAL A 109 4.12 -3.09 -2.40
C VAL A 109 4.20 -1.64 -1.94
N VAL A 110 3.09 -0.92 -2.02
CA VAL A 110 2.92 0.42 -1.44
C VAL A 110 2.27 0.27 -0.06
N ILE A 111 2.82 0.95 0.94
CA ILE A 111 2.27 0.93 2.29
C ILE A 111 1.94 2.33 2.80
N LYS A 112 0.85 2.43 3.54
CA LYS A 112 0.43 3.68 4.21
C LYS A 112 -0.05 3.39 5.61
N ALA A 113 0.26 4.28 6.53
CA ALA A 113 -0.27 4.25 7.89
C ALA A 113 -0.68 5.64 8.36
N ASP A 114 -1.46 5.73 9.41
CA ASP A 114 -1.84 6.99 10.03
C ASP A 114 -0.69 7.64 10.82
N THR A 115 0.23 6.83 11.33
CA THR A 115 1.35 7.23 12.18
C THR A 115 2.67 6.61 11.74
N LEU A 116 3.79 7.22 12.16
CA LEU A 116 5.13 6.71 11.88
C LEU A 116 5.33 5.31 12.49
N GLY A 117 5.00 5.11 13.75
CA GLY A 117 5.13 3.80 14.41
C GLY A 117 4.28 2.71 13.76
N GLY A 118 3.07 3.05 13.28
CA GLY A 118 2.22 2.15 12.52
C GLY A 118 2.84 1.75 11.17
N LEU A 119 3.46 2.71 10.49
CA LEU A 119 4.16 2.47 9.23
C LEU A 119 5.37 1.56 9.40
N GLU A 120 6.20 1.83 10.42
CA GLU A 120 7.38 1.02 10.75
C GLU A 120 7.00 -0.42 11.15
N ALA A 121 5.94 -0.56 11.96
CA ALA A 121 5.42 -1.87 12.34
C ALA A 121 4.95 -2.67 11.12
N LEU A 122 4.16 -2.05 10.22
CA LEU A 122 3.70 -2.70 9.00
C LEU A 122 4.88 -3.08 8.08
N ALA A 123 5.87 -2.20 7.93
CA ALA A 123 7.06 -2.46 7.12
C ALA A 123 7.90 -3.62 7.69
N THR A 124 8.06 -3.68 9.01
CA THR A 124 8.80 -4.76 9.69
C THR A 124 8.12 -6.10 9.48
N GLU A 125 6.80 -6.16 9.67
CA GLU A 125 6.02 -7.38 9.46
C GLU A 125 6.07 -7.88 8.00
N LEU A 126 6.06 -6.98 7.02
CA LEU A 126 6.20 -7.34 5.60
C LEU A 126 7.61 -7.85 5.29
N ARG A 127 8.64 -7.21 5.86
CA ARG A 127 10.04 -7.62 5.69
C ARG A 127 10.30 -9.02 6.26
N GLU A 128 9.76 -9.33 7.44
CA GLU A 128 9.86 -10.66 8.05
C GLU A 128 9.25 -11.76 7.16
N ARG A 129 8.24 -11.40 6.36
CA ARG A 129 7.62 -12.30 5.37
C ARG A 129 8.30 -12.28 3.99
N GLY A 130 9.40 -11.54 3.85
CA GLY A 130 10.12 -11.39 2.58
C GLY A 130 9.33 -10.67 1.50
N ILE A 131 8.45 -9.74 1.89
CA ILE A 131 7.67 -8.91 0.99
C ILE A 131 8.36 -7.56 0.87
N PRO A 132 8.89 -7.20 -0.31
CA PRO A 132 9.56 -5.93 -0.51
C PRO A 132 8.57 -4.76 -0.49
N VAL A 133 9.04 -3.62 0.00
CA VAL A 133 8.28 -2.36 0.09
C VAL A 133 8.91 -1.34 -0.84
N ARG A 134 8.17 -0.90 -1.85
CA ARG A 134 8.63 0.11 -2.81
C ARG A 134 8.35 1.54 -2.38
N HIS A 135 7.22 1.76 -1.74
CA HIS A 135 6.81 3.09 -1.29
C HIS A 135 6.13 3.02 0.06
N ALA A 136 6.52 3.91 0.95
CA ALA A 136 5.98 4.02 2.30
C ALA A 136 5.61 5.48 2.60
N GLY A 137 4.51 5.70 3.29
CA GLY A 137 4.11 7.07 3.63
C GLY A 137 3.08 7.13 4.76
N ILE A 138 3.01 8.29 5.40
CA ILE A 138 2.07 8.59 6.48
C ILE A 138 0.89 9.38 5.92
N GLY A 139 -0.28 9.15 6.48
CA GLY A 139 -1.53 9.82 6.14
C GLY A 139 -2.36 9.12 5.07
N PRO A 140 -3.39 9.79 4.49
CA PRO A 140 -4.33 9.18 3.57
C PRO A 140 -3.68 8.73 2.27
N VAL A 141 -4.25 7.67 1.67
CA VAL A 141 -3.86 7.22 0.33
C VAL A 141 -4.28 8.26 -0.69
N ASN A 142 -3.35 8.68 -1.52
CA ASN A 142 -3.55 9.69 -2.57
C ASN A 142 -3.18 9.13 -3.96
N LYS A 143 -3.41 9.92 -5.01
CA LYS A 143 -3.13 9.51 -6.41
C LYS A 143 -1.67 9.17 -6.68
N ARG A 144 -0.72 9.78 -5.96
CA ARG A 144 0.71 9.44 -6.11
C ARG A 144 0.97 8.00 -5.64
N ASP A 145 0.35 7.60 -4.52
CA ASP A 145 0.45 6.24 -3.99
C ASP A 145 -0.15 5.23 -4.97
N LEU A 146 -1.29 5.58 -5.58
CA LEU A 146 -1.94 4.74 -6.60
C LEU A 146 -1.02 4.55 -7.83
N ARG A 147 -0.46 5.64 -8.37
CA ARG A 147 0.49 5.56 -9.49
C ARG A 147 1.77 4.80 -9.15
N ALA A 148 2.23 4.89 -7.90
CA ALA A 148 3.36 4.10 -7.43
C ALA A 148 3.05 2.59 -7.42
N ALA A 149 1.83 2.20 -7.03
CA ALA A 149 1.38 0.81 -7.05
C ALA A 149 1.15 0.29 -8.48
N GLU A 150 0.57 1.08 -9.39
CA GLU A 150 0.41 0.72 -10.81
C GLU A 150 1.76 0.50 -11.50
N ALA A 151 2.76 1.30 -11.14
CA ALA A 151 4.11 1.18 -11.68
C ALA A 151 4.89 -0.03 -11.13
N ALA A 152 4.30 -0.86 -10.26
CA ALA A 152 4.91 -2.11 -9.84
C ALA A 152 4.96 -3.09 -11.01
N GLY A 153 6.16 -3.61 -11.30
CA GLY A 153 6.38 -4.49 -12.47
C GLY A 153 5.73 -5.87 -12.35
N GLU A 154 5.41 -6.30 -11.13
CA GLU A 154 4.80 -7.60 -10.86
C GLU A 154 3.33 -7.45 -10.45
N PRO A 155 2.40 -8.21 -11.07
CA PRO A 155 0.98 -8.17 -10.72
C PRO A 155 0.66 -8.50 -9.25
N LEU A 156 1.54 -9.22 -8.56
CA LEU A 156 1.43 -9.54 -7.14
C LEU A 156 1.87 -8.40 -6.21
N GLN A 157 2.46 -7.35 -6.77
CA GLN A 157 2.93 -6.16 -6.06
C GLN A 157 2.05 -4.93 -6.33
N GLN A 158 1.10 -5.02 -7.27
CA GLN A 158 0.13 -3.97 -7.57
C GLN A 158 -0.94 -3.88 -6.47
N VAL A 159 -0.49 -3.53 -5.27
CA VAL A 159 -1.34 -3.46 -4.08
C VAL A 159 -0.91 -2.29 -3.19
N ILE A 160 -1.91 -1.67 -2.57
CA ILE A 160 -1.71 -0.67 -1.53
C ILE A 160 -2.20 -1.28 -0.23
N LEU A 161 -1.31 -1.42 0.74
CA LEU A 161 -1.63 -1.90 2.08
C LEU A 161 -1.76 -0.70 3.02
N THR A 162 -2.85 -0.62 3.74
CA THR A 162 -3.08 0.46 4.71
C THR A 162 -3.29 -0.07 6.12
N PHE A 163 -2.72 0.65 7.08
CA PHE A 163 -2.96 0.43 8.50
C PHE A 163 -3.50 1.73 9.12
N CYS A 164 -4.74 1.73 9.58
CA CYS A 164 -5.45 2.90 10.13
C CYS A 164 -5.45 4.14 9.21
N ALA A 165 -5.04 4.04 7.95
CA ALA A 165 -4.99 5.16 7.04
C ALA A 165 -6.20 5.15 6.09
N PRO A 166 -6.93 6.26 5.96
CA PRO A 166 -8.06 6.37 5.06
C PRO A 166 -7.61 6.52 3.60
N VAL A 167 -8.50 6.21 2.68
CA VAL A 167 -8.33 6.47 1.24
C VAL A 167 -9.04 7.77 0.89
N LEU A 168 -8.43 8.61 0.07
CA LEU A 168 -9.09 9.82 -0.43
C LEU A 168 -10.20 9.45 -1.42
N ALA A 169 -11.29 10.20 -1.41
CA ALA A 169 -12.48 9.90 -2.21
C ALA A 169 -12.23 9.84 -3.73
N ASP A 170 -11.27 10.62 -4.23
CA ASP A 170 -10.87 10.62 -5.63
C ASP A 170 -10.07 9.35 -6.02
N VAL A 171 -9.34 8.77 -5.08
CA VAL A 171 -8.64 7.48 -5.26
C VAL A 171 -9.62 6.32 -5.10
N GLU A 172 -10.53 6.42 -4.15
CA GLU A 172 -11.56 5.40 -3.93
C GLU A 172 -12.44 5.23 -5.16
N ALA A 173 -12.82 6.36 -5.81
CA ALA A 173 -13.55 6.34 -7.07
C ALA A 173 -12.76 5.66 -8.20
N GLU A 174 -11.46 5.95 -8.32
CA GLU A 174 -10.58 5.36 -9.34
C GLU A 174 -10.34 3.86 -9.12
N LEU A 175 -10.22 3.41 -7.86
CA LEU A 175 -10.14 1.99 -7.51
C LEU A 175 -11.46 1.23 -7.79
N ALA A 176 -12.61 1.91 -7.71
CA ALA A 176 -13.94 1.33 -7.96
C ALA A 176 -14.29 1.23 -9.44
N ASP A 177 -13.68 2.04 -10.30
CA ASP A 177 -13.99 2.16 -11.74
C ASP A 177 -13.59 0.93 -12.56
N GLY A 178 -12.83 0.00 -11.99
CA GLY A 178 -12.46 -1.29 -12.60
C GLY A 178 -11.42 -1.22 -13.73
N GLU A 179 -10.99 -0.03 -14.12
CA GLU A 179 -9.87 0.16 -15.05
C GLU A 179 -8.51 0.02 -14.35
N CYS A 180 -8.49 0.20 -13.02
CA CYS A 180 -7.30 0.08 -12.21
C CYS A 180 -7.10 -1.36 -11.70
N GLU A 181 -5.98 -1.97 -12.02
CA GLU A 181 -5.63 -3.33 -11.54
C GLU A 181 -5.10 -3.35 -10.10
N VAL A 182 -4.88 -2.18 -9.49
CA VAL A 182 -4.35 -2.06 -8.13
C VAL A 182 -5.39 -2.51 -7.11
N LYS A 183 -4.98 -3.37 -6.19
CA LYS A 183 -5.80 -3.79 -5.07
C LYS A 183 -5.50 -2.92 -3.84
N HIS A 184 -6.54 -2.39 -3.20
CA HIS A 184 -6.43 -1.81 -1.87
C HIS A 184 -6.84 -2.83 -0.81
N ILE A 185 -6.02 -2.98 0.24
CA ILE A 185 -6.27 -3.83 1.41
C ILE A 185 -5.88 -3.03 2.65
N GLY A 186 -6.82 -2.83 3.56
CA GLY A 186 -6.58 -2.06 4.76
C GLY A 186 -7.47 -2.47 5.93
N SER A 187 -6.95 -2.30 7.14
CA SER A 187 -7.65 -2.57 8.39
C SER A 187 -7.02 -1.74 9.51
N ASP A 188 -7.77 -1.61 10.61
CA ASP A 188 -7.31 -1.06 11.89
C ASP A 188 -6.49 -2.09 12.70
N ILE A 189 -6.37 -3.31 12.19
CA ILE A 189 -5.60 -4.39 12.82
C ILE A 189 -4.56 -4.90 11.81
N ILE A 190 -3.28 -4.76 12.17
CA ILE A 190 -2.15 -5.06 11.28
C ILE A 190 -2.18 -6.50 10.76
N TYR A 191 -2.48 -7.46 11.65
CA TYR A 191 -2.56 -8.88 11.28
C TYR A 191 -3.70 -9.18 10.32
N HIS A 192 -4.82 -8.46 10.38
CA HIS A 192 -5.91 -8.59 9.42
C HIS A 192 -5.50 -8.10 8.03
N THR A 193 -4.80 -6.97 7.97
CA THR A 193 -4.26 -6.46 6.69
C THR A 193 -3.34 -7.50 6.05
N LEU A 194 -2.44 -8.08 6.83
CA LEU A 194 -1.49 -9.09 6.35
C LEU A 194 -2.17 -10.38 5.93
N GLN A 195 -3.14 -10.86 6.71
CA GLN A 195 -3.91 -12.06 6.36
C GLN A 195 -4.69 -11.87 5.06
N GLN A 196 -5.42 -10.76 4.92
CA GLN A 196 -6.15 -10.44 3.69
C GLN A 196 -5.23 -10.32 2.48
N PHE A 197 -4.03 -9.77 2.68
CA PHE A 197 -3.02 -9.69 1.63
C PHE A 197 -2.51 -11.06 1.21
N GLU A 198 -2.21 -11.97 2.14
CA GLU A 198 -1.78 -13.32 1.84
C GLU A 198 -2.86 -14.11 1.11
N GLU A 199 -4.12 -14.00 1.53
CA GLU A 199 -5.28 -14.62 0.88
C GLU A 199 -5.44 -14.09 -0.57
N TRP A 200 -5.44 -12.77 -0.76
CA TRP A 200 -5.48 -12.15 -2.09
C TRP A 200 -4.33 -12.61 -2.98
N ARG A 201 -3.11 -12.59 -2.43
CA ARG A 201 -1.90 -13.01 -3.15
C ARG A 201 -1.98 -14.47 -3.59
N GLY A 202 -2.55 -15.34 -2.74
CA GLY A 202 -2.80 -16.74 -3.06
C GLY A 202 -3.75 -16.91 -4.25
N VAL A 203 -4.89 -16.22 -4.24
CA VAL A 203 -5.89 -16.22 -5.31
C VAL A 203 -5.30 -15.66 -6.60
N ARG A 204 -4.67 -14.47 -6.54
CA ARG A 204 -4.07 -13.82 -7.71
C ARG A 204 -2.96 -14.67 -8.36
N LYS A 205 -2.15 -15.34 -7.55
CA LYS A 205 -1.13 -16.27 -8.03
C LYS A 205 -1.72 -17.47 -8.76
N ALA A 206 -2.87 -17.98 -8.32
CA ALA A 206 -3.58 -19.07 -8.98
C ALA A 206 -4.16 -18.62 -10.33
N GLU A 207 -4.79 -17.43 -10.39
CA GLU A 207 -5.32 -16.83 -11.62
C GLU A 207 -4.22 -16.61 -12.67
N LEU A 208 -3.09 -16.03 -12.26
CA LEU A 208 -1.95 -15.80 -13.16
C LEU A 208 -1.40 -17.12 -13.73
N LYS A 209 -1.32 -18.17 -12.91
CA LYS A 209 -0.90 -19.50 -13.37
C LYS A 209 -1.88 -20.12 -14.36
N GLU A 210 -3.19 -19.91 -14.15
CA GLU A 210 -4.23 -20.42 -15.03
C GLU A 210 -4.23 -19.70 -16.38
N THR A 211 -4.07 -18.38 -16.36
CA THR A 211 -3.89 -17.54 -17.56
C THR A 211 -2.64 -17.97 -18.36
N GLN A 212 -1.52 -18.18 -17.70
CA GLN A 212 -0.30 -18.67 -18.33
C GLN A 212 -0.48 -20.08 -18.91
N ARG A 213 -1.19 -20.98 -18.21
CA ARG A 213 -1.51 -22.32 -18.71
C ARG A 213 -2.40 -22.27 -19.95
N GLY A 214 -3.37 -21.35 -19.98
CA GLY A 214 -4.23 -21.13 -21.16
C GLY A 214 -3.47 -20.60 -22.37
N GLN A 215 -2.41 -19.83 -22.17
CA GLN A 215 -1.54 -19.31 -23.25
C GLN A 215 -0.45 -20.31 -23.70
N LEU A 216 -0.12 -21.32 -22.88
CA LEU A 216 0.83 -22.35 -23.24
C LEU A 216 0.22 -23.26 -24.29
N VAL A 217 0.76 -23.22 -25.52
CA VAL A 217 0.47 -24.20 -26.56
C VAL A 217 1.05 -25.54 -26.11
N HIS A 218 0.21 -26.43 -25.56
CA HIS A 218 0.64 -27.77 -25.23
C HIS A 218 0.98 -28.52 -26.51
N PRO A 219 2.25 -28.93 -26.73
CA PRO A 219 2.60 -29.69 -27.91
C PRO A 219 1.87 -31.04 -27.89
N GLY A 220 1.29 -31.40 -29.03
CA GLY A 220 0.67 -32.69 -29.24
C GLY A 220 1.33 -33.42 -30.40
N ARG A 221 1.52 -34.74 -30.26
CA ARG A 221 1.96 -35.60 -31.35
C ARG A 221 0.78 -36.41 -31.85
N ILE A 222 0.50 -36.29 -33.14
CA ILE A 222 -0.60 -36.99 -33.81
C ILE A 222 -0.10 -37.86 -34.93
N LEU A 223 -0.80 -38.94 -35.18
CA LEU A 223 -0.63 -39.78 -36.35
C LEU A 223 -1.87 -39.63 -37.27
N VAL A 224 -1.64 -39.28 -38.50
CA VAL A 224 -2.71 -39.26 -39.52
C VAL A 224 -2.94 -40.68 -40.03
N LEU A 225 -4.21 -41.13 -39.96
CA LEU A 225 -4.60 -42.47 -40.41
C LEU A 225 -4.88 -42.46 -41.91
N LYS A 226 -4.11 -43.22 -42.68
CA LYS A 226 -4.18 -43.25 -44.17
C LYS A 226 -5.56 -43.73 -44.62
N ASP A 227 -6.14 -44.70 -43.94
CA ASP A 227 -7.40 -45.33 -44.34
C ASP A 227 -8.65 -44.49 -43.96
N HIS A 228 -8.44 -43.40 -43.21
CA HIS A 228 -9.50 -42.49 -42.72
C HIS A 228 -9.33 -41.08 -43.31
N THR A 229 -9.05 -40.96 -44.60
CA THR A 229 -8.99 -39.65 -45.27
C THR A 229 -10.29 -39.41 -46.02
N PHE A 230 -11.15 -38.57 -45.45
CA PHE A 230 -12.48 -38.26 -45.98
C PHE A 230 -12.43 -37.17 -47.07
N ARG A 231 -11.50 -36.22 -46.91
CA ARG A 231 -11.31 -35.11 -47.88
C ARG A 231 -9.85 -34.67 -47.88
N ARG A 232 -9.25 -34.55 -49.05
CA ARG A 232 -7.82 -34.21 -49.20
C ARG A 232 -7.48 -32.73 -49.15
N ASN A 233 -8.40 -31.86 -49.60
CA ASN A 233 -8.15 -30.41 -49.71
C ASN A 233 -9.36 -29.56 -49.30
N ASN A 234 -9.12 -28.31 -48.87
CA ASN A 234 -10.00 -27.18 -48.67
C ASN A 234 -11.29 -27.43 -47.83
N PRO A 235 -11.26 -27.62 -46.57
CA PRO A 235 -10.17 -28.10 -45.75
C PRO A 235 -9.97 -29.61 -45.89
N ALA A 236 -8.78 -30.12 -45.59
CA ALA A 236 -8.55 -31.56 -45.49
C ALA A 236 -9.29 -32.10 -44.23
N VAL A 237 -9.95 -33.27 -44.40
CA VAL A 237 -10.63 -33.97 -43.31
C VAL A 237 -10.01 -35.35 -43.18
N VAL A 238 -9.32 -35.60 -42.09
CA VAL A 238 -8.55 -36.82 -41.86
C VAL A 238 -8.79 -37.37 -40.48
N GLY A 239 -8.81 -38.67 -40.37
CA GLY A 239 -8.78 -39.35 -39.09
C GLY A 239 -7.39 -39.24 -38.44
N ILE A 240 -7.34 -38.96 -37.18
CA ILE A 240 -6.10 -38.83 -36.43
C ILE A 240 -6.12 -39.70 -35.18
N ARG A 241 -4.94 -40.15 -34.77
CA ARG A 241 -4.71 -40.76 -33.47
C ARG A 241 -3.75 -39.86 -32.68
N VAL A 242 -4.17 -39.43 -31.50
CA VAL A 242 -3.30 -38.68 -30.60
C VAL A 242 -2.33 -39.67 -29.93
N LEU A 243 -1.05 -39.47 -30.17
CA LEU A 243 0.02 -40.31 -29.60
C LEU A 243 0.56 -39.75 -28.28
N ALA A 244 0.60 -38.42 -28.15
CA ALA A 244 1.04 -37.75 -26.93
C ALA A 244 0.47 -36.30 -26.90
N GLY A 245 0.29 -35.75 -25.71
CA GLY A 245 -0.18 -34.39 -25.50
C GLY A 245 -1.65 -34.19 -25.83
N ARG A 246 -2.02 -32.97 -26.24
CA ARG A 246 -3.40 -32.56 -26.57
C ARG A 246 -3.45 -31.82 -27.91
N ILE A 247 -4.59 -31.88 -28.56
CA ILE A 247 -4.83 -31.12 -29.80
C ILE A 247 -6.04 -30.19 -29.58
N HIS A 248 -5.91 -28.97 -30.03
CA HIS A 248 -6.94 -27.93 -29.96
C HIS A 248 -7.23 -27.31 -31.32
N VAL A 249 -8.43 -26.80 -31.48
CA VAL A 249 -8.76 -25.99 -32.65
C VAL A 249 -7.87 -24.74 -32.66
N GLY A 250 -7.36 -24.37 -33.81
CA GLY A 250 -6.43 -23.26 -33.97
C GLY A 250 -4.94 -23.62 -33.83
N GLN A 251 -4.59 -24.84 -33.39
CA GLN A 251 -3.21 -25.29 -33.32
C GLN A 251 -2.54 -25.41 -34.68
N ARG A 252 -1.29 -24.93 -34.80
CA ARG A 252 -0.46 -25.10 -35.99
C ARG A 252 0.09 -26.52 -36.05
N LEU A 253 0.05 -27.10 -37.24
CA LEU A 253 0.56 -28.44 -37.51
C LEU A 253 1.90 -28.36 -38.20
N LEU A 254 2.86 -29.15 -37.72
CA LEU A 254 4.19 -29.31 -38.28
C LEU A 254 4.43 -30.78 -38.61
N LYS A 255 5.16 -31.08 -39.66
CA LYS A 255 5.75 -32.39 -39.90
C LYS A 255 6.93 -32.59 -38.92
N LEU A 256 7.40 -33.81 -38.79
CA LEU A 256 8.61 -34.15 -38.01
C LEU A 256 9.88 -33.46 -38.53
N ASP A 257 9.91 -33.07 -39.81
CA ASP A 257 11.00 -32.31 -40.44
C ASP A 257 10.89 -30.79 -40.23
N GLY A 258 9.87 -30.32 -39.48
CA GLY A 258 9.64 -28.91 -39.20
C GLY A 258 8.83 -28.17 -40.27
N GLN A 259 8.46 -28.80 -41.37
CA GLN A 259 7.64 -28.19 -42.42
C GLN A 259 6.23 -27.88 -41.91
N ARG A 260 5.74 -26.66 -42.10
CA ARG A 260 4.37 -26.27 -41.75
C ARG A 260 3.36 -26.94 -42.68
N LEU A 261 2.34 -27.57 -42.09
CA LEU A 261 1.25 -28.23 -42.83
C LEU A 261 -0.03 -27.38 -42.86
N GLY A 262 -0.27 -26.57 -41.85
CA GLY A 262 -1.49 -25.78 -41.71
C GLY A 262 -1.92 -25.61 -40.27
N GLN A 263 -3.22 -25.45 -40.09
CA GLN A 263 -3.84 -25.21 -38.76
C GLN A 263 -5.08 -26.09 -38.60
N VAL A 264 -5.32 -26.57 -37.38
CA VAL A 264 -6.53 -27.33 -37.04
C VAL A 264 -7.74 -26.39 -37.11
N LYS A 265 -8.68 -26.64 -38.02
CA LYS A 265 -9.87 -25.81 -38.20
C LYS A 265 -11.02 -26.23 -37.30
N SER A 266 -11.22 -27.53 -37.14
CA SER A 266 -12.26 -28.12 -36.28
C SER A 266 -11.88 -29.54 -35.88
N ILE A 267 -12.40 -30.02 -34.78
CA ILE A 267 -12.24 -31.41 -34.27
C ILE A 267 -13.68 -31.91 -34.03
N ARG A 268 -13.96 -33.12 -34.50
CA ARG A 268 -15.23 -33.82 -34.29
C ARG A 268 -14.99 -35.16 -33.63
#